data_1b84176ddd6fd890cf519015b6531ed7
#
_entry.id   1b84176ddd6fd890cf519015b6531ed7
#
_cell.length_a   1.000
_cell.length_b   1.000
_cell.length_c   1.000
_cell.angle_alpha   90.00
_cell.angle_beta   90.00
_cell.angle_gamma   90.00
#
_symmetry.space_group_name_H-M   'P 1'
#
loop_
_entity.id
_entity.type
_entity.pdbx_description
1 polymer ?
#
loop_
_entity_poly.entity_id
_entity_poly.type
_entity_poly.pdbx_seq_one_letter_code
_entity_poly.pdbx_strand_id
1 'polypeptide(L)'
;MSDQADAVLHVTPAERQQGPVTAGMDRQQAFATDEMWSGLVRTEPGMVSGWHHHGEHETVIYVVSGALKMEFGPNGSGAVEAKPGDFLYVPKHAVHRESNPAAEHADVLVVRAGTGESVFNVDGPAAG
;
A
#
# COMPACT_ATOMS: atom_id res chain seq x y z
N MET A 1 -14.36 -22.36 -16.06
CA MET A 1 -13.67 -21.32 -16.13
C MET A 1 -12.56 -21.21 -17.06
N SER A 2 -12.32 -22.20 -17.87
CA SER A 2 -11.27 -22.08 -18.85
C SER A 2 -11.46 -20.92 -19.79
N ASP A 3 -12.72 -20.51 -20.04
CA ASP A 3 -12.97 -19.40 -20.94
C ASP A 3 -12.32 -18.12 -20.48
N GLN A 4 -12.09 -17.98 -19.18
CA GLN A 4 -11.55 -16.75 -18.66
C GLN A 4 -10.04 -16.79 -18.51
N ALA A 5 -9.42 -17.96 -18.67
CA ALA A 5 -7.98 -18.08 -18.51
C ALA A 5 -7.21 -17.23 -19.52
N ASP A 6 -7.79 -17.01 -20.71
CA ASP A 6 -7.13 -16.22 -21.75
C ASP A 6 -7.68 -14.82 -21.90
N ALA A 7 -8.63 -14.44 -21.06
CA ALA A 7 -9.25 -13.13 -21.17
C ALA A 7 -8.46 -12.08 -20.42
N VAL A 8 -8.36 -10.90 -21.03
CA VAL A 8 -7.83 -9.73 -20.34
C VAL A 8 -9.02 -9.07 -19.63
N LEU A 9 -8.88 -8.85 -18.33
CA LEU A 9 -9.93 -8.25 -17.54
C LEU A 9 -9.74 -6.74 -17.47
N HIS A 10 -10.85 -6.03 -17.32
CA HIS A 10 -10.84 -4.57 -17.36
C HIS A 10 -11.73 -4.05 -16.25
N VAL A 11 -11.19 -3.17 -15.40
CA VAL A 11 -11.94 -2.54 -14.31
C VAL A 11 -11.86 -1.03 -14.48
N THR A 12 -13.03 -0.41 -14.66
CA THR A 12 -13.12 1.04 -14.75
C THR A 12 -13.21 1.63 -13.33
N PRO A 13 -13.08 2.96 -13.18
CA PRO A 13 -13.22 3.57 -11.86
C PRO A 13 -14.53 3.22 -11.16
N ALA A 14 -15.64 3.14 -11.90
CA ALA A 14 -16.92 2.83 -11.30
C ALA A 14 -17.05 1.38 -10.86
N GLU A 15 -16.20 0.51 -11.38
CA GLU A 15 -16.25 -0.92 -11.10
C GLU A 15 -15.30 -1.34 -10.00
N ARG A 16 -14.48 -0.42 -9.46
CA ARG A 16 -13.61 -0.74 -8.35
C ARG A 16 -14.45 -1.11 -7.13
N GLN A 17 -13.91 -1.99 -6.29
CA GLN A 17 -14.61 -2.48 -5.11
C GLN A 17 -13.94 -1.95 -3.84
N GLN A 18 -14.71 -1.88 -2.77
CA GLN A 18 -14.16 -1.49 -1.48
C GLN A 18 -13.15 -2.54 -1.03
N GLY A 19 -11.93 -2.10 -0.74
CA GLY A 19 -10.90 -2.95 -0.17
C GLY A 19 -10.96 -2.97 1.36
N PRO A 20 -9.91 -3.51 2.00
CA PRO A 20 -9.85 -3.52 3.46
C PRO A 20 -9.96 -2.10 4.02
N VAL A 21 -10.65 -1.98 5.17
CA VAL A 21 -10.92 -0.68 5.77
C VAL A 21 -9.89 -0.40 6.87
N THR A 22 -9.27 0.76 6.79
CA THR A 22 -8.37 1.28 7.83
C THR A 22 -8.70 2.75 8.01
N ALA A 23 -8.70 3.21 9.26
CA ALA A 23 -8.98 4.63 9.50
C ALA A 23 -8.01 5.52 8.74
N GLY A 24 -8.55 6.50 8.02
CA GLY A 24 -7.76 7.45 7.23
C GLY A 24 -7.28 6.92 5.89
N MET A 25 -7.63 5.69 5.53
CA MET A 25 -7.23 5.09 4.25
C MET A 25 -8.44 4.49 3.57
N ASP A 26 -8.70 4.95 2.35
CA ASP A 26 -9.76 4.39 1.52
C ASP A 26 -9.11 3.58 0.41
N ARG A 27 -9.30 2.27 0.46
CA ARG A 27 -8.74 1.36 -0.55
C ARG A 27 -9.81 0.98 -1.53
N GLN A 28 -9.54 1.24 -2.80
CA GLN A 28 -10.43 0.86 -3.89
C GLN A 28 -9.75 -0.21 -4.72
N GLN A 29 -10.22 -1.43 -4.56
CA GLN A 29 -9.61 -2.60 -5.16
C GLN A 29 -9.94 -2.70 -6.64
N ALA A 30 -8.92 -2.93 -7.46
CA ALA A 30 -9.10 -3.23 -8.88
C ALA A 30 -9.09 -4.74 -9.08
N PHE A 31 -7.99 -5.40 -8.71
CA PHE A 31 -7.88 -6.85 -8.87
C PHE A 31 -7.30 -7.48 -7.62
N ALA A 32 -7.81 -8.64 -7.28
CA ALA A 32 -7.26 -9.46 -6.21
C ALA A 32 -7.27 -10.92 -6.64
N THR A 33 -6.13 -11.58 -6.54
CA THR A 33 -5.99 -12.99 -6.79
C THR A 33 -5.33 -13.62 -5.57
N ASP A 34 -5.06 -14.90 -5.63
CA ASP A 34 -4.37 -15.58 -4.53
C ASP A 34 -2.94 -15.06 -4.35
N GLU A 35 -2.38 -14.41 -5.36
CA GLU A 35 -0.98 -14.01 -5.35
C GLU A 35 -0.76 -12.52 -5.53
N MET A 36 -1.82 -11.74 -5.76
CA MET A 36 -1.65 -10.32 -6.05
C MET A 36 -2.89 -9.51 -5.65
N TRP A 37 -2.64 -8.29 -5.19
CA TRP A 37 -3.67 -7.29 -4.97
C TRP A 37 -3.25 -6.01 -5.68
N SER A 38 -4.20 -5.34 -6.34
CA SER A 38 -3.93 -4.04 -6.92
C SER A 38 -5.13 -3.11 -6.73
N GLY A 39 -4.83 -1.83 -6.57
CA GLY A 39 -5.87 -0.84 -6.42
C GLY A 39 -5.32 0.54 -6.14
N LEU A 40 -6.24 1.46 -5.91
CA LEU A 40 -5.90 2.82 -5.49
C LEU A 40 -6.16 2.96 -4.00
N VAL A 41 -5.30 3.72 -3.34
CA VAL A 41 -5.45 4.01 -1.92
C VAL A 41 -5.40 5.52 -1.75
N ARG A 42 -6.46 6.06 -1.15
CA ARG A 42 -6.51 7.48 -0.79
C ARG A 42 -6.27 7.61 0.69
N THR A 43 -5.31 8.45 1.07
CA THR A 43 -5.04 8.72 2.47
C THR A 43 -5.49 10.12 2.83
N GLU A 44 -6.06 10.26 4.02
CA GLU A 44 -6.53 11.56 4.50
C GLU A 44 -5.35 12.38 5.02
N PRO A 45 -5.47 13.71 4.95
CA PRO A 45 -4.45 14.60 5.53
C PRO A 45 -4.20 14.25 6.99
N GLY A 46 -2.93 14.19 7.37
CA GLY A 46 -2.55 13.93 8.75
C GLY A 46 -2.62 12.48 9.19
N MET A 47 -2.99 11.56 8.29
CA MET A 47 -3.07 10.14 8.63
C MET A 47 -1.67 9.60 8.96
N VAL A 48 -1.60 8.77 10.01
CA VAL A 48 -0.39 8.04 10.38
C VAL A 48 -0.81 6.61 10.69
N SER A 49 -0.20 5.65 10.00
CA SER A 49 -0.48 4.24 10.26
C SER A 49 0.29 3.77 11.49
N GLY A 50 -0.06 2.59 12.00
CA GLY A 50 0.81 1.91 12.95
C GLY A 50 2.01 1.29 12.24
N TRP A 51 2.94 0.77 13.04
CA TRP A 51 4.05 0.00 12.50
C TRP A 51 3.55 -1.38 12.09
N HIS A 52 3.95 -1.83 10.90
CA HIS A 52 3.48 -3.11 10.38
C HIS A 52 4.41 -3.61 9.27
N HIS A 53 4.21 -4.86 8.88
CA HIS A 53 4.85 -5.41 7.68
C HIS A 53 3.84 -6.26 6.93
N HIS A 54 4.21 -6.72 5.75
CA HIS A 54 3.29 -7.43 4.87
C HIS A 54 3.69 -8.90 4.67
N GLY A 55 4.47 -9.45 5.60
CA GLY A 55 4.84 -10.87 5.55
C GLY A 55 5.59 -11.21 4.28
N GLU A 56 5.10 -12.21 3.57
CA GLU A 56 5.73 -12.70 2.34
C GLU A 56 5.36 -11.87 1.11
N HIS A 57 4.77 -10.70 1.29
CA HIS A 57 4.37 -9.86 0.17
C HIS A 57 5.41 -8.78 -0.12
N GLU A 58 5.60 -8.52 -1.40
CA GLU A 58 6.33 -7.34 -1.88
C GLU A 58 5.30 -6.31 -2.32
N THR A 59 5.60 -5.04 -2.13
CA THR A 59 4.67 -3.98 -2.48
C THR A 59 5.36 -2.92 -3.32
N VAL A 60 4.72 -2.52 -4.41
CA VAL A 60 5.13 -1.36 -5.20
C VAL A 60 4.05 -0.31 -5.06
N ILE A 61 4.46 0.91 -4.81
CA ILE A 61 3.57 2.04 -4.65
C ILE A 61 3.99 3.13 -5.64
N TYR A 62 3.02 3.68 -6.35
CA TYR A 62 3.24 4.81 -7.25
C TYR A 62 2.38 5.96 -6.77
N VAL A 63 2.99 7.12 -6.52
CA VAL A 63 2.26 8.29 -6.04
C VAL A 63 1.61 8.99 -7.22
N VAL A 64 0.28 9.04 -7.22
CA VAL A 64 -0.50 9.69 -8.27
C VAL A 64 -0.65 11.17 -7.94
N SER A 65 -1.00 11.49 -6.70
CA SER A 65 -1.17 12.88 -6.26
C SER A 65 -0.91 12.96 -4.76
N GLY A 66 -0.55 14.15 -4.29
CA GLY A 66 -0.24 14.36 -2.89
C GLY A 66 1.16 13.89 -2.54
N ALA A 67 1.36 13.46 -1.30
CA ALA A 67 2.66 12.98 -0.83
C ALA A 67 2.45 11.83 0.15
N LEU A 68 3.42 10.93 0.19
CA LEU A 68 3.40 9.80 1.12
C LEU A 68 4.75 9.72 1.80
N LYS A 69 4.75 9.69 3.13
CA LYS A 69 5.98 9.53 3.90
C LYS A 69 6.03 8.11 4.43
N MET A 70 7.20 7.49 4.30
CA MET A 70 7.48 6.17 4.86
C MET A 70 8.62 6.26 5.84
N GLU A 71 8.44 5.63 7.00
CA GLU A 71 9.50 5.49 8.00
C GLU A 71 9.81 4.01 8.16
N PHE A 72 11.09 3.68 8.30
CA PHE A 72 11.54 2.30 8.30
C PHE A 72 12.94 2.20 8.88
N GLY A 73 13.46 0.98 8.90
CA GLY A 73 14.84 0.73 9.30
C GLY A 73 15.01 0.68 10.80
N PRO A 74 16.26 0.47 11.28
CA PRO A 74 16.52 0.32 12.70
C PRO A 74 16.02 1.54 13.48
N ASN A 75 15.25 1.28 14.52
CA ASN A 75 14.64 2.32 15.36
C ASN A 75 13.80 3.35 14.58
N GLY A 76 13.38 2.99 13.36
CA GLY A 76 12.62 3.92 12.53
C GLY A 76 13.43 5.09 12.01
N SER A 77 14.74 4.92 11.90
CA SER A 77 15.64 6.02 11.53
C SER A 77 15.63 6.35 10.04
N GLY A 78 15.18 5.42 9.20
CA GLY A 78 15.05 5.69 7.77
C GLY A 78 13.74 6.40 7.49
N ALA A 79 13.75 7.34 6.55
CA ALA A 79 12.55 8.03 6.14
C ALA A 79 12.69 8.47 4.69
N VAL A 80 11.58 8.39 3.96
CA VAL A 80 11.51 8.91 2.59
C VAL A 80 10.14 9.55 2.41
N GLU A 81 10.13 10.66 1.69
CA GLU A 81 8.88 11.31 1.31
C GLU A 81 8.76 11.23 -0.21
N ALA A 82 7.73 10.54 -0.67
CA ALA A 82 7.49 10.34 -2.09
C ALA A 82 6.48 11.36 -2.60
N LYS A 83 6.70 11.85 -3.80
CA LYS A 83 5.89 12.89 -4.46
C LYS A 83 5.31 12.33 -5.75
N PRO A 84 4.35 13.02 -6.37
CA PRO A 84 3.73 12.52 -7.58
C PRO A 84 4.77 12.11 -8.62
N GLY A 85 4.61 10.91 -9.16
CA GLY A 85 5.55 10.34 -10.11
C GLY A 85 6.58 9.41 -9.50
N ASP A 86 6.73 9.43 -8.18
CA ASP A 86 7.71 8.58 -7.50
C ASP A 86 7.18 7.17 -7.28
N PHE A 87 8.09 6.21 -7.28
CA PHE A 87 7.80 4.83 -6.91
C PHE A 87 8.45 4.51 -5.58
N LEU A 88 7.76 3.69 -4.79
CA LEU A 88 8.32 3.10 -3.57
C LEU A 88 8.25 1.59 -3.68
N TYR A 89 9.24 0.92 -3.12
CA TYR A 89 9.26 -0.53 -3.03
C TYR A 89 9.41 -0.94 -1.57
N VAL A 90 8.48 -1.78 -1.10
CA VAL A 90 8.52 -2.31 0.26
C VAL A 90 8.83 -3.80 0.17
N PRO A 91 10.02 -4.21 0.61
CA PRO A 91 10.39 -5.62 0.53
C PRO A 91 9.60 -6.48 1.53
N LYS A 92 9.67 -7.79 1.35
CA LYS A 92 9.05 -8.73 2.28
C LYS A 92 9.56 -8.46 3.70
N HIS A 93 8.66 -8.59 4.67
CA HIS A 93 8.96 -8.48 6.10
C HIS A 93 9.49 -7.12 6.55
N ALA A 94 9.52 -6.12 5.68
CA ALA A 94 10.04 -4.80 6.05
C ALA A 94 9.03 -4.07 6.94
N VAL A 95 9.42 -3.84 8.19
CA VAL A 95 8.59 -3.09 9.13
C VAL A 95 8.65 -1.63 8.78
N HIS A 96 7.49 -1.01 8.63
CA HIS A 96 7.40 0.39 8.23
C HIS A 96 6.15 1.04 8.79
N ARG A 97 6.11 2.35 8.70
CA ARG A 97 4.96 3.16 9.06
C ARG A 97 4.78 4.21 7.98
N GLU A 98 3.55 4.43 7.54
CA GLU A 98 3.28 5.41 6.50
C GLU A 98 2.39 6.52 7.02
N SER A 99 2.54 7.71 6.44
CA SER A 99 1.77 8.87 6.85
C SER A 99 1.60 9.82 5.68
N ASN A 100 0.56 10.65 5.80
CA ASN A 100 0.34 11.75 4.87
C ASN A 100 0.52 13.05 5.65
N PRO A 101 1.70 13.68 5.56
CA PRO A 101 1.99 14.89 6.34
C PRO A 101 1.39 16.16 5.73
N ALA A 102 0.80 16.07 4.54
CA ALA A 102 0.29 17.24 3.84
C ALA A 102 -1.11 17.59 4.30
N ALA A 103 -1.59 18.77 3.84
CA ALA A 103 -2.93 19.25 4.15
C ALA A 103 -3.97 18.75 3.15
N GLU A 104 -3.57 17.93 2.18
CA GLU A 104 -4.43 17.41 1.13
C GLU A 104 -4.43 15.90 1.14
N HIS A 105 -5.45 15.29 0.53
CA HIS A 105 -5.46 13.85 0.32
C HIS A 105 -4.29 13.44 -0.57
N ALA A 106 -3.83 12.22 -0.39
CA ALA A 106 -2.84 11.63 -1.28
C ALA A 106 -3.45 10.39 -1.92
N ASP A 107 -3.25 10.25 -3.23
CA ASP A 107 -3.71 9.07 -3.96
C ASP A 107 -2.49 8.31 -4.46
N VAL A 108 -2.45 7.02 -4.14
CA VAL A 108 -1.36 6.16 -4.58
C VAL A 108 -1.93 4.91 -5.23
N LEU A 109 -1.20 4.39 -6.21
CA LEU A 109 -1.50 3.10 -6.80
C LEU A 109 -0.65 2.07 -6.08
N VAL A 110 -1.26 0.97 -5.66
CA VAL A 110 -0.57 -0.07 -4.90
C VAL A 110 -0.70 -1.39 -5.64
N VAL A 111 0.42 -2.08 -5.81
CA VAL A 111 0.44 -3.47 -6.28
C VAL A 111 1.20 -4.27 -5.23
N ARG A 112 0.53 -5.29 -4.70
CA ARG A 112 1.11 -6.15 -3.67
C ARG A 112 1.09 -7.57 -4.17
N ALA A 113 2.26 -8.20 -4.21
CA ALA A 113 2.40 -9.55 -4.72
C ALA A 113 2.94 -10.48 -3.64
N GLY A 114 2.32 -11.65 -3.51
CA GLY A 114 2.74 -12.63 -2.52
C GLY A 114 1.56 -13.48 -2.08
N THR A 115 1.82 -14.34 -1.11
CA THR A 115 0.81 -15.28 -0.59
C THR A 115 0.74 -15.16 0.91
N GLY A 116 -0.36 -15.66 1.48
CA GLY A 116 -0.57 -15.67 2.91
C GLY A 116 -1.12 -14.35 3.42
N GLU A 117 -1.08 -14.19 4.72
CA GLU A 117 -1.59 -13.01 5.37
C GLU A 117 -0.77 -11.80 5.00
N SER A 118 -1.42 -10.66 4.77
CA SER A 118 -0.75 -9.51 4.17
C SER A 118 -0.46 -8.38 5.15
N VAL A 119 -0.98 -8.42 6.37
CA VAL A 119 -0.73 -7.36 7.35
C VAL A 119 -0.41 -7.98 8.71
N PHE A 120 0.72 -7.59 9.26
CA PHE A 120 1.16 -8.00 10.60
C PHE A 120 1.52 -6.74 11.37
N ASN A 121 0.69 -6.39 12.35
CA ASN A 121 0.95 -5.22 13.19
C ASN A 121 2.01 -5.56 14.22
N VAL A 122 2.92 -4.62 14.46
CA VAL A 122 4.02 -4.79 15.40
C VAL A 122 4.15 -3.52 16.25
N ASP A 123 4.91 -3.60 17.34
CA ASP A 123 5.08 -2.46 18.25
C ASP A 123 5.99 -1.39 17.67
N GLY A 124 6.88 -1.79 16.79
CA GLY A 124 7.81 -0.86 16.16
C GLY A 124 8.91 -1.61 15.43
N PRO A 125 9.81 -0.86 14.77
CA PRO A 125 10.93 -1.49 14.10
C PRO A 125 11.93 -2.04 15.11
N ALA A 126 12.68 -3.07 14.69
CA ALA A 126 13.71 -3.63 15.55
C ALA A 126 14.80 -2.60 15.80
N ALA A 127 15.46 -2.73 16.93
CA ALA A 127 16.64 -1.92 17.21
C ALA A 127 17.78 -2.34 16.30
N GLY A 128 18.55 -1.37 15.88
CA GLY A 128 19.64 -1.57 14.93
C GLY A 128 20.81 -2.36 15.47
#